data_3823b1860c0c5fef34b0cd2a3f4bc891
#
_entry.id   3823b1860c0c5fef34b0cd2a3f4bc891
#
_cell.length_a   1.000
_cell.length_b   1.000
_cell.length_c   1.000
_cell.angle_alpha   90.00
_cell.angle_beta   90.00
_cell.angle_gamma   90.00
#
_symmetry.space_group_name_H-M   'P 1'
#
loop_
_entity.id
_entity.type
_entity.pdbx_description
1 polymer ?
#
loop_
_entity_poly.entity_id
_entity_poly.type
_entity_poly.pdbx_seq_one_letter_code
_entity_poly.pdbx_strand_id
1 'polypeptide(L)'
;MSAVLWKKYGIMLTTDWKCPTTLIFSAFLLVMTGTAGHAFDMNAGVTKESGPFDLFKFGFKAYKNGQKQEAVEAYRYAAEKGHTGSRWALANMYAAGDGVVEDDFEAFKIYADIASQGVEPGSEDTGFFVNALLSLARYYRQGIPGSPVKIDLGQARQLYFQAASTFGVPEAQFQLARMILAGEGGRSNVQQAKKWLNLARKSGHAGAMSVFGNVLFQEGQTVRGLAFLTAALDSCAPKDCGWMQELQEQAFSIANEEDRRVAVALAPQVYQAD
;
A
#
# COMPACT_ATOMS: atom_id res chain seq x y z
N MET A 1 16.86 24.17 7.46
CA MET A 1 17.07 24.34 6.01
C MET A 1 16.51 23.20 5.15
N SER A 2 15.93 22.13 5.73
CA SER A 2 15.55 20.92 4.99
C SER A 2 14.15 20.93 4.34
N ALA A 3 13.17 21.60 4.90
CA ALA A 3 11.80 21.62 4.36
C ALA A 3 11.63 22.49 3.09
N VAL A 4 12.57 23.42 2.86
CA VAL A 4 12.52 24.35 1.72
C VAL A 4 12.99 23.67 0.42
N LEU A 5 13.86 22.66 0.51
CA LEU A 5 14.40 21.93 -0.65
C LEU A 5 13.37 20.99 -1.30
N TRP A 6 12.51 20.36 -0.51
CA TRP A 6 11.42 19.51 -1.04
C TRP A 6 10.38 20.31 -1.84
N LYS A 7 10.10 21.54 -1.41
CA LYS A 7 9.19 22.45 -2.12
C LYS A 7 9.78 23.04 -3.40
N LYS A 8 11.12 23.15 -3.49
CA LYS A 8 11.82 23.79 -4.62
C LYS A 8 11.96 22.87 -5.84
N TYR A 9 11.89 21.56 -5.68
CA TYR A 9 12.08 20.59 -6.76
C TYR A 9 10.83 19.77 -7.12
N GLY A 10 9.64 20.23 -6.71
CA GLY A 10 8.36 19.86 -7.32
C GLY A 10 8.01 18.37 -7.34
N ILE A 11 8.61 17.53 -6.50
CA ILE A 11 8.23 16.13 -6.41
C ILE A 11 6.94 16.04 -5.57
N MET A 12 5.82 16.42 -6.17
CA MET A 12 4.52 15.92 -5.75
C MET A 12 4.50 14.42 -6.10
N LEU A 13 4.82 13.59 -5.12
CA LEU A 13 4.49 12.17 -5.18
C LEU A 13 2.98 12.05 -4.96
N THR A 14 2.21 12.50 -5.95
CA THR A 14 0.79 12.25 -6.02
C THR A 14 0.59 10.80 -6.40
N THR A 15 0.24 10.00 -5.43
CA THR A 15 -0.35 8.68 -5.68
C THR A 15 -1.82 8.90 -6.05
N ASP A 16 -2.07 9.62 -7.14
CA ASP A 16 -3.41 9.70 -7.72
C ASP A 16 -3.62 8.48 -8.62
N TRP A 17 -4.07 7.44 -8.01
CA TRP A 17 -4.67 6.33 -8.72
C TRP A 17 -6.16 6.64 -8.95
N LYS A 18 -6.45 7.54 -9.87
CA LYS A 18 -7.77 7.67 -10.47
C LYS A 18 -7.62 7.48 -11.97
N CYS A 19 -8.07 6.33 -12.46
CA CYS A 19 -8.36 6.17 -13.89
C CYS A 19 -9.38 7.23 -14.32
N PRO A 20 -9.22 7.87 -15.51
CA PRO A 20 -10.23 8.80 -16.04
C PRO A 20 -11.46 8.00 -16.48
N THR A 21 -12.54 8.13 -15.74
CA THR A 21 -13.86 7.66 -16.18
C THR A 21 -14.41 8.65 -17.21
N THR A 22 -14.39 8.24 -18.48
CA THR A 22 -15.18 8.89 -19.53
C THR A 22 -16.66 8.67 -19.26
N LEU A 23 -17.37 9.77 -18.97
CA LEU A 23 -18.82 9.83 -18.86
C LEU A 23 -19.47 9.56 -20.25
N ILE A 24 -20.15 8.45 -20.38
CA ILE A 24 -21.18 8.27 -21.41
C ILE A 24 -22.51 8.13 -20.68
N PHE A 25 -23.31 9.22 -20.72
CA PHE A 25 -24.70 9.19 -20.30
C PHE A 25 -25.52 8.42 -21.34
N SER A 26 -26.01 7.24 -20.99
CA SER A 26 -27.12 6.59 -21.67
C SER A 26 -28.16 6.22 -20.62
N ALA A 27 -29.25 6.96 -20.64
CA ALA A 27 -30.41 6.64 -19.83
C ALA A 27 -31.05 5.34 -20.32
N PHE A 28 -30.94 4.28 -19.52
CA PHE A 28 -31.74 3.07 -19.72
C PHE A 28 -32.65 2.87 -18.49
N LEU A 29 -33.92 3.07 -18.75
CA LEU A 29 -34.99 2.78 -17.81
C LEU A 29 -35.09 1.26 -17.66
N LEU A 30 -34.55 0.67 -16.59
CA LEU A 30 -34.65 -0.76 -16.33
C LEU A 30 -35.63 -1.03 -15.21
N VAL A 31 -36.68 -1.72 -15.57
CA VAL A 31 -37.72 -2.27 -14.71
C VAL A 31 -37.06 -3.10 -13.59
N MET A 32 -37.31 -2.72 -12.34
CA MET A 32 -36.92 -3.49 -11.16
C MET A 32 -37.71 -4.80 -11.10
N THR A 33 -37.20 -5.84 -11.78
CA THR A 33 -37.56 -7.22 -11.40
C THR A 33 -36.65 -7.59 -10.25
N GLY A 34 -37.23 -7.78 -9.07
CA GLY A 34 -36.50 -8.25 -7.89
C GLY A 34 -35.76 -9.53 -8.21
N THR A 35 -34.42 -9.46 -8.33
CA THR A 35 -33.59 -10.65 -8.36
C THR A 35 -33.58 -11.24 -6.95
N ALA A 36 -34.26 -12.37 -6.79
CA ALA A 36 -34.11 -13.23 -5.63
C ALA A 36 -32.60 -13.41 -5.38
N GLY A 37 -32.16 -13.16 -4.13
CA GLY A 37 -30.81 -13.38 -3.72
C GLY A 37 -30.32 -14.73 -4.21
N HIS A 38 -29.21 -14.75 -4.96
CA HIS A 38 -28.61 -16.01 -5.37
C HIS A 38 -28.06 -16.65 -4.11
N ALA A 39 -28.86 -17.57 -3.59
CA ALA A 39 -28.41 -18.49 -2.54
C ALA A 39 -27.16 -19.20 -3.06
N PHE A 40 -26.21 -19.45 -2.17
CA PHE A 40 -25.07 -20.34 -2.39
C PHE A 40 -25.43 -21.49 -3.30
N ASP A 41 -24.60 -21.83 -4.29
CA ASP A 41 -24.81 -23.03 -5.07
C ASP A 41 -24.80 -24.25 -4.13
N MET A 42 -25.99 -24.77 -3.83
CA MET A 42 -26.16 -25.93 -2.96
C MET A 42 -25.43 -27.18 -3.48
N ASN A 43 -25.07 -27.21 -4.76
CA ASN A 43 -24.27 -28.28 -5.34
C ASN A 43 -22.83 -28.30 -4.89
N ALA A 44 -22.31 -27.21 -4.30
CA ALA A 44 -20.95 -27.12 -3.78
C ALA A 44 -20.80 -27.73 -2.36
N GLY A 45 -21.87 -28.16 -1.71
CA GLY A 45 -21.83 -28.76 -0.37
C GLY A 45 -21.45 -27.75 0.75
N VAL A 46 -21.41 -26.46 0.46
CA VAL A 46 -21.11 -25.39 1.42
C VAL A 46 -22.35 -24.56 1.64
N THR A 47 -22.79 -24.42 2.89
CA THR A 47 -23.94 -23.63 3.33
C THR A 47 -23.48 -22.55 4.30
N LYS A 48 -24.36 -21.57 4.63
CA LYS A 48 -24.04 -20.55 5.66
C LYS A 48 -23.76 -21.14 7.05
N GLU A 49 -24.20 -22.35 7.32
CA GLU A 49 -23.94 -23.09 8.56
C GLU A 49 -22.53 -23.70 8.57
N SER A 50 -21.87 -23.82 7.40
CA SER A 50 -20.52 -24.38 7.26
C SER A 50 -19.50 -23.60 8.12
N GLY A 51 -18.38 -24.25 8.45
CA GLY A 51 -17.32 -23.65 9.24
C GLY A 51 -16.71 -22.40 8.56
N PRO A 52 -16.13 -21.47 9.35
CA PRO A 52 -15.59 -20.22 8.80
C PRO A 52 -14.50 -20.44 7.77
N PHE A 53 -13.66 -21.47 7.94
CA PHE A 53 -12.60 -21.81 7.00
C PHE A 53 -13.13 -22.42 5.69
N ASP A 54 -14.19 -23.23 5.74
CA ASP A 54 -14.80 -23.80 4.53
C ASP A 54 -15.50 -22.71 3.71
N LEU A 55 -16.19 -21.78 4.40
CA LEU A 55 -16.77 -20.59 3.78
C LEU A 55 -15.67 -19.70 3.13
N PHE A 56 -14.54 -19.52 3.79
CA PHE A 56 -13.41 -18.78 3.23
C PHE A 56 -12.86 -19.45 1.97
N LYS A 57 -12.64 -20.77 2.00
CA LYS A 57 -12.17 -21.53 0.82
C LYS A 57 -13.14 -21.42 -0.34
N PHE A 58 -14.44 -21.54 -0.05
CA PHE A 58 -15.47 -21.39 -1.07
C PHE A 58 -15.46 -20.01 -1.68
N GLY A 59 -15.43 -18.95 -0.84
CA GLY A 59 -15.32 -17.56 -1.29
C GLY A 59 -14.09 -17.32 -2.16
N PHE A 60 -12.95 -17.86 -1.78
CA PHE A 60 -11.72 -17.76 -2.56
C PHE A 60 -11.81 -18.44 -3.93
N LYS A 61 -12.44 -19.63 -3.99
CA LYS A 61 -12.70 -20.35 -5.25
C LYS A 61 -13.68 -19.57 -6.13
N ALA A 62 -14.79 -19.08 -5.57
CA ALA A 62 -15.76 -18.26 -6.28
C ALA A 62 -15.10 -16.98 -6.84
N TYR A 63 -14.30 -16.30 -6.03
CA TYR A 63 -13.55 -15.12 -6.45
C TYR A 63 -12.64 -15.40 -7.65
N LYS A 64 -11.84 -16.48 -7.60
CA LYS A 64 -10.97 -16.89 -8.71
C LYS A 64 -11.72 -17.25 -9.99
N ASN A 65 -12.94 -17.75 -9.86
CA ASN A 65 -13.82 -18.08 -10.99
C ASN A 65 -14.59 -16.86 -11.53
N GLY A 66 -14.38 -15.67 -10.97
CA GLY A 66 -15.07 -14.46 -11.39
C GLY A 66 -16.48 -14.30 -10.77
N GLN A 67 -16.91 -15.21 -9.92
CA GLN A 67 -18.19 -15.20 -9.20
C GLN A 67 -18.10 -14.28 -7.97
N LYS A 68 -17.92 -12.98 -8.24
CA LYS A 68 -17.56 -11.99 -7.20
C LYS A 68 -18.64 -11.83 -6.13
N GLN A 69 -19.91 -11.82 -6.50
CA GLN A 69 -21.04 -11.70 -5.57
C GLN A 69 -21.12 -12.88 -4.62
N GLU A 70 -20.95 -14.10 -5.13
CA GLU A 70 -20.91 -15.32 -4.30
C GLU A 70 -19.70 -15.29 -3.34
N ALA A 71 -18.55 -14.79 -3.81
CA ALA A 71 -17.38 -14.62 -2.96
C ALA A 71 -17.65 -13.64 -1.81
N VAL A 72 -18.30 -12.51 -2.08
CA VAL A 72 -18.69 -11.51 -1.06
C VAL A 72 -19.60 -12.14 0.00
N GLU A 73 -20.61 -12.88 -0.42
CA GLU A 73 -21.53 -13.55 0.52
C GLU A 73 -20.78 -14.56 1.40
N ALA A 74 -19.96 -15.40 0.78
CA ALA A 74 -19.18 -16.40 1.50
C ALA A 74 -18.22 -15.75 2.51
N TYR A 75 -17.50 -14.69 2.09
CA TYR A 75 -16.62 -13.96 2.99
C TYR A 75 -17.37 -13.26 4.11
N ARG A 76 -18.59 -12.76 3.86
CA ARG A 76 -19.43 -12.14 4.90
C ARG A 76 -19.81 -13.16 5.98
N TYR A 77 -20.31 -14.33 5.60
CA TYR A 77 -20.64 -15.38 6.56
C TYR A 77 -19.40 -15.90 7.31
N ALA A 78 -18.26 -16.04 6.65
CA ALA A 78 -17.03 -16.44 7.32
C ALA A 78 -16.53 -15.35 8.29
N ALA A 79 -16.65 -14.07 7.91
CA ALA A 79 -16.29 -12.92 8.73
C ALA A 79 -17.16 -12.80 9.99
N GLU A 80 -18.48 -13.01 9.87
CA GLU A 80 -19.42 -13.07 10.99
C GLU A 80 -19.07 -14.18 11.99
N LYS A 81 -18.49 -15.29 11.50
CA LYS A 81 -17.97 -16.39 12.31
C LYS A 81 -16.54 -16.18 12.82
N GLY A 82 -15.98 -14.99 12.65
CA GLY A 82 -14.69 -14.59 13.21
C GLY A 82 -13.48 -14.89 12.34
N HIS A 83 -13.61 -15.28 11.06
CA HIS A 83 -12.46 -15.58 10.21
C HIS A 83 -11.76 -14.30 9.74
N THR A 84 -10.57 -14.01 10.25
CA THR A 84 -9.80 -12.77 9.99
C THR A 84 -9.49 -12.58 8.51
N GLY A 85 -9.07 -13.65 7.82
CA GLY A 85 -8.76 -13.59 6.38
C GLY A 85 -9.99 -13.22 5.52
N SER A 86 -11.19 -13.64 5.92
CA SER A 86 -12.44 -13.28 5.24
C SER A 86 -12.82 -11.81 5.49
N ARG A 87 -12.64 -11.31 6.72
CA ARG A 87 -12.80 -9.87 7.02
C ARG A 87 -11.87 -9.05 6.14
N TRP A 88 -10.60 -9.43 6.08
CA TRP A 88 -9.61 -8.74 5.25
C TRP A 88 -9.98 -8.77 3.75
N ALA A 89 -10.38 -9.93 3.22
CA ALA A 89 -10.80 -10.07 1.83
C ALA A 89 -12.03 -9.17 1.53
N LEU A 90 -13.03 -9.20 2.42
CA LEU A 90 -14.22 -8.36 2.29
C LEU A 90 -13.89 -6.87 2.32
N ALA A 91 -13.00 -6.43 3.22
CA ALA A 91 -12.55 -5.04 3.29
C ALA A 91 -11.87 -4.60 1.98
N ASN A 92 -11.02 -5.45 1.39
CA ASN A 92 -10.41 -5.15 0.09
C ASN A 92 -11.45 -5.06 -1.03
N MET A 93 -12.49 -5.91 -1.01
CA MET A 93 -13.57 -5.86 -2.00
C MET A 93 -14.36 -4.56 -1.91
N TYR A 94 -14.66 -4.07 -0.70
CA TYR A 94 -15.28 -2.75 -0.50
C TYR A 94 -14.37 -1.61 -0.95
N ALA A 95 -13.09 -1.65 -0.60
CA ALA A 95 -12.12 -0.62 -0.99
C ALA A 95 -11.87 -0.52 -2.50
N ALA A 96 -12.10 -1.61 -3.23
CA ALA A 96 -11.88 -1.67 -4.68
C ALA A 96 -13.17 -1.64 -5.51
N GLY A 97 -14.35 -1.70 -4.89
CA GLY A 97 -15.63 -1.87 -5.60
C GLY A 97 -15.71 -3.22 -6.33
N ASP A 98 -15.05 -4.25 -5.81
CA ASP A 98 -14.90 -5.53 -6.50
C ASP A 98 -15.98 -6.54 -6.05
N GLY A 99 -17.06 -6.65 -6.83
CA GLY A 99 -18.24 -7.48 -6.52
C GLY A 99 -19.23 -6.82 -5.56
N VAL A 100 -18.91 -5.63 -5.07
CA VAL A 100 -19.75 -4.75 -4.26
C VAL A 100 -19.59 -3.32 -4.74
N VAL A 101 -20.47 -2.42 -4.31
CA VAL A 101 -20.26 -0.98 -4.52
C VAL A 101 -19.05 -0.55 -3.67
N GLU A 102 -18.17 0.27 -4.27
CA GLU A 102 -17.01 0.83 -3.56
C GLU A 102 -17.48 1.63 -2.33
N ASP A 103 -16.94 1.28 -1.17
CA ASP A 103 -17.22 1.94 0.10
C ASP A 103 -15.98 1.93 0.98
N ASP A 104 -15.18 2.98 0.88
CA ASP A 104 -13.97 3.16 1.67
C ASP A 104 -14.24 3.23 3.17
N PHE A 105 -15.42 3.75 3.57
CA PHE A 105 -15.75 3.83 4.99
C PHE A 105 -16.13 2.47 5.57
N GLU A 106 -16.83 1.61 4.81
CA GLU A 106 -17.08 0.24 5.21
C GLU A 106 -15.77 -0.57 5.30
N ALA A 107 -14.89 -0.42 4.28
CA ALA A 107 -13.56 -1.02 4.30
C ALA A 107 -12.75 -0.57 5.53
N PHE A 108 -12.75 0.73 5.84
CA PHE A 108 -12.10 1.28 7.03
C PHE A 108 -12.60 0.65 8.32
N LYS A 109 -13.93 0.48 8.50
CA LYS A 109 -14.51 -0.13 9.70
C LYS A 109 -14.03 -1.57 9.89
N ILE A 110 -14.00 -2.35 8.80
CA ILE A 110 -13.54 -3.73 8.85
C ILE A 110 -12.03 -3.81 9.16
N TYR A 111 -11.20 -2.97 8.55
CA TYR A 111 -9.77 -2.91 8.91
C TYR A 111 -9.55 -2.48 10.36
N ALA A 112 -10.35 -1.53 10.87
CA ALA A 112 -10.28 -1.10 12.25
C ALA A 112 -10.67 -2.23 13.23
N ASP A 113 -11.67 -3.03 12.88
CA ASP A 113 -12.05 -4.21 13.65
C ASP A 113 -10.90 -5.23 13.70
N ILE A 114 -10.26 -5.56 12.57
CA ILE A 114 -9.09 -6.45 12.52
C ILE A 114 -7.96 -5.89 13.40
N ALA A 115 -7.64 -4.60 13.28
CA ALA A 115 -6.57 -3.96 14.02
C ALA A 115 -6.85 -3.90 15.54
N SER A 116 -8.12 -3.76 15.94
CA SER A 116 -8.52 -3.71 17.35
C SER A 116 -8.33 -5.02 18.10
N GLN A 117 -8.39 -6.16 17.40
CA GLN A 117 -8.23 -7.47 18.01
C GLN A 117 -6.78 -7.80 18.37
N GLY A 118 -5.83 -7.05 17.79
CA GLY A 118 -4.41 -7.35 17.95
C GLY A 118 -4.04 -8.67 17.26
N VAL A 119 -2.76 -9.00 17.30
CA VAL A 119 -2.26 -10.27 16.78
C VAL A 119 -0.98 -10.67 17.52
N GLU A 120 -0.79 -11.96 17.74
CA GLU A 120 0.49 -12.49 18.17
C GLU A 120 1.44 -12.55 16.95
N PRO A 121 2.62 -11.89 17.00
CA PRO A 121 3.57 -11.92 15.90
C PRO A 121 3.97 -13.35 15.51
N GLY A 122 3.86 -13.65 14.21
CA GLY A 122 4.16 -14.98 13.67
C GLY A 122 2.97 -15.94 13.62
N SER A 123 1.79 -15.52 14.11
CA SER A 123 0.55 -16.29 13.91
C SER A 123 0.09 -16.23 12.45
N GLU A 124 -0.85 -17.13 12.08
CA GLU A 124 -1.43 -17.17 10.73
C GLU A 124 -2.12 -15.86 10.33
N ASP A 125 -2.65 -15.13 11.31
CA ASP A 125 -3.37 -13.87 11.10
C ASP A 125 -2.45 -12.65 11.00
N THR A 126 -1.14 -12.79 11.29
CA THR A 126 -0.19 -11.67 11.26
C THR A 126 -0.23 -10.90 9.95
N GLY A 127 -0.31 -11.60 8.81
CA GLY A 127 -0.37 -10.96 7.49
C GLY A 127 -1.62 -10.08 7.29
N PHE A 128 -2.78 -10.55 7.72
CA PHE A 128 -4.04 -9.80 7.61
C PHE A 128 -4.04 -8.58 8.54
N PHE A 129 -3.56 -8.74 9.77
CA PHE A 129 -3.42 -7.66 10.73
C PHE A 129 -2.50 -6.55 10.21
N VAL A 130 -1.31 -6.91 9.71
CA VAL A 130 -0.35 -5.95 9.16
C VAL A 130 -0.95 -5.19 7.98
N ASN A 131 -1.60 -5.90 7.04
CA ASN A 131 -2.26 -5.26 5.91
C ASN A 131 -3.40 -4.32 6.35
N ALA A 132 -4.14 -4.65 7.41
CA ALA A 132 -5.13 -3.76 8.00
C ALA A 132 -4.49 -2.49 8.57
N LEU A 133 -3.35 -2.59 9.28
CA LEU A 133 -2.61 -1.42 9.77
C LEU A 133 -2.16 -0.50 8.62
N LEU A 134 -1.63 -1.07 7.53
CA LEU A 134 -1.21 -0.30 6.35
C LEU A 134 -2.38 0.41 5.68
N SER A 135 -3.53 -0.27 5.54
CA SER A 135 -4.74 0.30 4.96
C SER A 135 -5.31 1.44 5.81
N LEU A 136 -5.38 1.25 7.13
CA LEU A 136 -5.79 2.29 8.08
C LEU A 136 -4.86 3.49 8.05
N ALA A 137 -3.53 3.26 8.01
CA ALA A 137 -2.55 4.34 7.93
C ALA A 137 -2.75 5.18 6.65
N ARG A 138 -3.07 4.53 5.53
CA ARG A 138 -3.40 5.22 4.28
C ARG A 138 -4.67 6.05 4.42
N TYR A 139 -5.74 5.50 5.00
CA TYR A 139 -7.00 6.23 5.21
C TYR A 139 -6.82 7.41 6.16
N TYR A 140 -6.09 7.26 7.26
CA TYR A 140 -5.79 8.41 8.12
C TYR A 140 -4.90 9.47 7.45
N ARG A 141 -4.03 9.07 6.53
CA ARG A 141 -3.21 10.02 5.78
C ARG A 141 -4.00 10.83 4.76
N GLN A 142 -5.04 10.25 4.14
CA GLN A 142 -5.80 10.86 3.05
C GLN A 142 -7.17 11.38 3.50
N GLY A 143 -7.72 10.84 4.58
CA GLY A 143 -9.12 10.97 4.95
C GLY A 143 -10.02 10.16 4.01
N ILE A 144 -11.31 10.06 4.35
CA ILE A 144 -12.34 9.45 3.50
C ILE A 144 -13.42 10.52 3.26
N PRO A 145 -13.60 11.01 2.01
CA PRO A 145 -14.59 12.00 1.69
C PRO A 145 -16.00 11.54 2.08
N GLY A 146 -16.82 12.45 2.63
CA GLY A 146 -18.18 12.13 3.04
C GLY A 146 -18.34 11.28 4.31
N SER A 147 -17.23 10.90 4.96
CA SER A 147 -17.23 10.10 6.18
C SER A 147 -16.72 10.87 7.41
N PRO A 148 -16.84 10.29 8.63
CA PRO A 148 -16.21 10.83 9.83
C PRO A 148 -14.68 10.77 9.83
N VAL A 149 -14.07 9.94 8.97
CA VAL A 149 -12.62 9.72 8.93
C VAL A 149 -11.95 10.93 8.28
N LYS A 150 -11.33 11.76 9.11
CA LYS A 150 -10.58 12.94 8.68
C LYS A 150 -9.09 12.61 8.58
N ILE A 151 -8.35 13.49 7.89
CA ILE A 151 -6.89 13.39 7.83
C ILE A 151 -6.33 13.48 9.26
N ASP A 152 -5.59 12.45 9.65
CA ASP A 152 -4.84 12.41 10.90
C ASP A 152 -3.44 11.82 10.63
N LEU A 153 -2.51 12.71 10.31
CA LEU A 153 -1.13 12.33 9.99
C LEU A 153 -0.38 11.75 11.19
N GLY A 154 -0.79 12.12 12.42
CA GLY A 154 -0.22 11.57 13.64
C GLY A 154 -0.57 10.09 13.79
N GLN A 155 -1.85 9.77 13.65
CA GLN A 155 -2.36 8.40 13.69
C GLN A 155 -1.78 7.56 12.54
N ALA A 156 -1.75 8.10 11.31
CA ALA A 156 -1.13 7.42 10.17
C ALA A 156 0.32 7.03 10.45
N ARG A 157 1.10 7.98 10.98
CA ARG A 157 2.51 7.75 11.34
C ARG A 157 2.69 6.69 12.43
N GLN A 158 1.80 6.65 13.43
CA GLN A 158 1.83 5.63 14.49
C GLN A 158 1.57 4.23 13.93
N LEU A 159 0.58 4.07 13.05
CA LEU A 159 0.25 2.78 12.43
C LEU A 159 1.39 2.28 11.53
N TYR A 160 1.99 3.15 10.70
CA TYR A 160 3.17 2.78 9.94
C TYR A 160 4.35 2.45 10.84
N PHE A 161 4.55 3.19 11.94
CA PHE A 161 5.60 2.88 12.91
C PHE A 161 5.39 1.50 13.55
N GLN A 162 4.18 1.16 13.95
CA GLN A 162 3.86 -0.16 14.50
C GLN A 162 4.16 -1.27 13.49
N ALA A 163 3.69 -1.16 12.25
CA ALA A 163 3.95 -2.15 11.21
C ALA A 163 5.44 -2.26 10.87
N ALA A 164 6.17 -1.13 10.86
CA ALA A 164 7.59 -1.07 10.54
C ALA A 164 8.48 -1.64 11.64
N SER A 165 8.18 -1.32 12.91
CA SER A 165 9.04 -1.67 14.05
C SER A 165 8.76 -3.05 14.61
N THR A 166 7.48 -3.43 14.73
CA THR A 166 7.08 -4.71 15.35
C THR A 166 7.15 -5.86 14.35
N PHE A 167 6.74 -5.60 13.11
CA PHE A 167 6.65 -6.65 12.08
C PHE A 167 7.70 -6.55 10.99
N GLY A 168 8.53 -5.51 10.99
CA GLY A 168 9.63 -5.35 10.03
C GLY A 168 9.19 -5.17 8.58
N VAL A 169 7.95 -4.71 8.34
CA VAL A 169 7.34 -4.66 7.00
C VAL A 169 8.02 -3.60 6.13
N PRO A 170 8.65 -3.96 5.00
CA PRO A 170 9.41 -3.01 4.18
C PRO A 170 8.57 -1.86 3.64
N GLU A 171 7.33 -2.13 3.23
CA GLU A 171 6.39 -1.08 2.78
C GLU A 171 6.09 -0.08 3.91
N ALA A 172 5.85 -0.56 5.14
CA ALA A 172 5.62 0.31 6.30
C ALA A 172 6.85 1.16 6.63
N GLN A 173 8.05 0.56 6.58
CA GLN A 173 9.33 1.26 6.78
C GLN A 173 9.52 2.37 5.75
N PHE A 174 9.20 2.08 4.48
CA PHE A 174 9.26 3.04 3.39
C PHE A 174 8.27 4.20 3.58
N GLN A 175 7.00 3.90 3.86
CA GLN A 175 5.97 4.93 4.06
C GLN A 175 6.27 5.79 5.29
N LEU A 176 6.70 5.17 6.39
CA LEU A 176 7.15 5.88 7.59
C LEU A 176 8.30 6.84 7.29
N ALA A 177 9.30 6.36 6.54
CA ALA A 177 10.43 7.19 6.15
C ALA A 177 10.02 8.41 5.32
N ARG A 178 9.09 8.22 4.36
CA ARG A 178 8.53 9.31 3.56
C ARG A 178 7.82 10.35 4.43
N MET A 179 6.97 9.89 5.36
CA MET A 179 6.29 10.78 6.32
C MET A 179 7.29 11.55 7.19
N ILE A 180 8.37 10.89 7.65
CA ILE A 180 9.42 11.53 8.44
C ILE A 180 10.17 12.58 7.60
N LEU A 181 10.49 12.30 6.34
CA LEU A 181 11.14 13.26 5.45
C LEU A 181 10.26 14.49 5.20
N ALA A 182 8.97 14.27 4.96
CA ALA A 182 8.00 15.34 4.72
C ALA A 182 7.60 16.11 6.00
N GLY A 183 7.90 15.58 7.20
CA GLY A 183 7.42 16.14 8.47
C GLY A 183 5.93 15.88 8.71
N GLU A 184 5.35 14.90 8.04
CA GLU A 184 3.97 14.49 8.21
C GLU A 184 3.77 13.79 9.56
N GLY A 185 2.81 14.27 10.36
CA GLY A 185 2.53 13.71 11.68
C GLY A 185 3.63 13.93 12.72
N GLY A 186 4.59 14.85 12.47
CA GLY A 186 5.66 15.19 13.41
C GLY A 186 6.80 15.96 12.78
N ARG A 187 7.89 16.12 13.50
CA ARG A 187 9.06 16.84 12.99
C ARG A 187 9.78 16.01 11.90
N SER A 188 10.26 16.69 10.87
CA SER A 188 11.14 16.10 9.88
C SER A 188 12.50 15.74 10.48
N ASN A 189 13.01 14.56 10.13
CA ASN A 189 14.32 14.08 10.56
C ASN A 189 14.94 13.18 9.49
N VAL A 190 15.85 13.73 8.70
CA VAL A 190 16.50 13.02 7.59
C VAL A 190 17.29 11.80 8.08
N GLN A 191 17.99 11.90 9.20
CA GLN A 191 18.80 10.78 9.72
C GLN A 191 17.91 9.61 10.19
N GLN A 192 16.77 9.91 10.80
CA GLN A 192 15.80 8.89 11.18
C GLN A 192 15.16 8.24 9.93
N ALA A 193 14.80 9.04 8.94
CA ALA A 193 14.24 8.53 7.70
C ALA A 193 15.24 7.63 6.96
N LYS A 194 16.53 8.00 6.90
CA LYS A 194 17.58 7.17 6.31
C LYS A 194 17.69 5.79 6.97
N LYS A 195 17.52 5.71 8.29
CA LYS A 195 17.52 4.41 8.99
C LYS A 195 16.39 3.51 8.51
N TRP A 196 15.17 4.04 8.40
CA TRP A 196 14.02 3.29 7.91
C TRP A 196 14.14 2.92 6.43
N LEU A 197 14.58 3.86 5.58
CA LEU A 197 14.87 3.59 4.17
C LEU A 197 15.92 2.48 4.01
N ASN A 198 16.94 2.52 4.85
CA ASN A 198 18.01 1.50 4.82
C ASN A 198 17.48 0.11 5.18
N LEU A 199 16.60 0.01 6.17
CA LEU A 199 15.95 -1.26 6.52
C LEU A 199 15.09 -1.79 5.36
N ALA A 200 14.24 -0.93 4.79
CA ALA A 200 13.37 -1.31 3.68
C ALA A 200 14.16 -1.74 2.43
N ARG A 201 15.21 -0.98 2.04
CA ARG A 201 16.03 -1.33 0.87
C ARG A 201 16.78 -2.65 1.05
N LYS A 202 17.31 -2.95 2.26
CA LYS A 202 17.94 -4.23 2.58
C LYS A 202 16.98 -5.41 2.45
N SER A 203 15.68 -5.15 2.59
CA SER A 203 14.62 -6.13 2.33
C SER A 203 14.13 -6.11 0.87
N GLY A 204 14.86 -5.48 -0.05
CA GLY A 204 14.57 -5.46 -1.48
C GLY A 204 13.50 -4.45 -1.93
N HIS A 205 13.14 -3.46 -1.10
CA HIS A 205 12.13 -2.47 -1.46
C HIS A 205 12.70 -1.40 -2.40
N ALA A 206 12.41 -1.51 -3.71
CA ALA A 206 12.95 -0.63 -4.75
C ALA A 206 12.65 0.86 -4.50
N GLY A 207 11.42 1.21 -4.10
CA GLY A 207 11.07 2.60 -3.77
C GLY A 207 11.87 3.18 -2.62
N ALA A 208 12.18 2.36 -1.60
CA ALA A 208 13.03 2.80 -0.50
C ALA A 208 14.48 3.01 -0.95
N MET A 209 14.97 2.16 -1.86
CA MET A 209 16.29 2.30 -2.47
C MET A 209 16.40 3.60 -3.27
N SER A 210 15.38 3.90 -4.09
CA SER A 210 15.31 5.13 -4.88
C SER A 210 15.32 6.38 -3.99
N VAL A 211 14.44 6.44 -2.97
CA VAL A 211 14.38 7.59 -2.05
C VAL A 211 15.66 7.70 -1.22
N PHE A 212 16.26 6.59 -0.80
CA PHE A 212 17.55 6.58 -0.10
C PHE A 212 18.66 7.15 -0.97
N GLY A 213 18.74 6.74 -2.24
CA GLY A 213 19.69 7.27 -3.22
C GLY A 213 19.54 8.77 -3.42
N ASN A 214 18.29 9.25 -3.54
CA ASN A 214 18.02 10.69 -3.67
C ASN A 214 18.45 11.47 -2.42
N VAL A 215 18.23 10.94 -1.22
CA VAL A 215 18.69 11.59 0.01
C VAL A 215 20.23 11.69 0.04
N LEU A 216 20.94 10.62 -0.35
CA LEU A 216 22.40 10.64 -0.46
C LEU A 216 22.89 11.67 -1.48
N PHE A 217 22.24 11.73 -2.64
CA PHE A 217 22.55 12.72 -3.67
C PHE A 217 22.41 14.15 -3.15
N GLN A 218 21.31 14.45 -2.44
CA GLN A 218 21.08 15.77 -1.83
C GLN A 218 22.06 16.10 -0.69
N GLU A 219 22.62 15.10 -0.02
CA GLU A 219 23.69 15.26 0.97
C GLU A 219 25.09 15.43 0.34
N GLY A 220 25.19 15.50 -1.00
CA GLY A 220 26.45 15.65 -1.73
C GLY A 220 27.20 14.34 -1.97
N GLN A 221 26.63 13.18 -1.62
CA GLN A 221 27.18 11.87 -1.95
C GLN A 221 26.74 11.46 -3.37
N THR A 222 27.14 12.27 -4.37
CA THR A 222 26.62 12.21 -5.74
C THR A 222 26.70 10.83 -6.35
N VAL A 223 27.89 10.23 -6.43
CA VAL A 223 28.10 8.93 -7.06
C VAL A 223 27.28 7.82 -6.39
N ARG A 224 27.31 7.77 -5.06
CA ARG A 224 26.52 6.75 -4.31
C ARG A 224 25.02 6.96 -4.49
N GLY A 225 24.56 8.22 -4.42
CA GLY A 225 23.17 8.57 -4.63
C GLY A 225 22.66 8.11 -6.00
N LEU A 226 23.40 8.45 -7.07
CA LEU A 226 23.08 8.04 -8.44
C LEU A 226 23.12 6.52 -8.61
N ALA A 227 24.08 5.83 -7.98
CA ALA A 227 24.18 4.37 -8.05
C ALA A 227 22.94 3.69 -7.43
N PHE A 228 22.46 4.17 -6.27
CA PHE A 228 21.23 3.66 -5.68
C PHE A 228 19.99 3.97 -6.50
N LEU A 229 19.89 5.16 -7.11
CA LEU A 229 18.80 5.52 -8.02
C LEU A 229 18.76 4.59 -9.24
N THR A 230 19.93 4.29 -9.81
CA THR A 230 20.05 3.36 -10.95
C THR A 230 19.66 1.95 -10.56
N ALA A 231 20.21 1.42 -9.46
CA ALA A 231 19.91 0.08 -8.97
C ALA A 231 18.42 -0.12 -8.62
N ALA A 232 17.75 0.91 -8.13
CA ALA A 232 16.32 0.84 -7.83
C ALA A 232 15.46 0.53 -9.07
N LEU A 233 15.86 1.00 -10.25
CA LEU A 233 15.14 0.75 -11.51
C LEU A 233 15.26 -0.70 -11.96
N ASP A 234 16.36 -1.39 -11.66
CA ASP A 234 16.55 -2.80 -12.02
C ASP A 234 15.59 -3.73 -11.27
N SER A 235 15.07 -3.28 -10.11
CA SER A 235 14.20 -4.05 -9.23
C SER A 235 12.79 -3.49 -9.08
N CYS A 236 12.43 -2.43 -9.82
CA CYS A 236 11.13 -1.82 -9.67
C CYS A 236 10.01 -2.64 -10.33
N ALA A 237 8.82 -2.64 -9.72
CA ALA A 237 7.62 -3.16 -10.39
C ALA A 237 7.17 -2.19 -11.49
N PRO A 238 6.63 -2.67 -12.63
CA PRO A 238 6.29 -1.82 -13.78
C PRO A 238 5.42 -0.59 -13.45
N LYS A 239 4.52 -0.72 -12.48
CA LYS A 239 3.65 0.37 -12.00
C LYS A 239 4.39 1.46 -11.22
N ASP A 240 5.54 1.14 -10.65
CA ASP A 240 6.30 2.03 -9.76
C ASP A 240 7.52 2.65 -10.46
N CYS A 241 7.92 2.12 -11.62
CA CYS A 241 9.14 2.55 -12.31
C CYS A 241 9.08 4.01 -12.78
N GLY A 242 7.93 4.52 -13.18
CA GLY A 242 7.82 5.87 -13.75
C GLY A 242 8.37 6.96 -12.83
N TRP A 243 7.89 7.05 -11.61
CA TRP A 243 8.37 8.08 -10.67
C TRP A 243 9.83 7.89 -10.23
N MET A 244 10.31 6.63 -10.17
CA MET A 244 11.71 6.34 -9.86
C MET A 244 12.62 6.77 -11.01
N GLN A 245 12.19 6.54 -12.24
CA GLN A 245 12.90 6.99 -13.44
C GLN A 245 12.98 8.52 -13.48
N GLU A 246 11.86 9.22 -13.27
CA GLU A 246 11.86 10.69 -13.19
C GLU A 246 12.84 11.21 -12.13
N LEU A 247 12.89 10.57 -10.97
CA LEU A 247 13.80 10.94 -9.89
C LEU A 247 15.27 10.72 -10.27
N GLN A 248 15.58 9.61 -10.95
CA GLN A 248 16.91 9.34 -11.46
C GLN A 248 17.29 10.35 -12.54
N GLU A 249 16.45 10.59 -13.54
CA GLU A 249 16.71 11.52 -14.63
C GLU A 249 16.98 12.94 -14.11
N GLN A 250 16.22 13.41 -13.13
CA GLN A 250 16.45 14.69 -12.47
C GLN A 250 17.84 14.75 -11.82
N ALA A 251 18.22 13.72 -11.07
CA ALA A 251 19.53 13.67 -10.42
C ALA A 251 20.67 13.58 -11.45
N PHE A 252 20.50 12.78 -12.51
CA PHE A 252 21.48 12.65 -13.59
C PHE A 252 21.65 13.95 -14.39
N SER A 253 20.58 14.73 -14.59
CA SER A 253 20.67 16.01 -15.32
C SER A 253 21.55 17.05 -14.64
N ILE A 254 21.68 16.97 -13.30
CA ILE A 254 22.47 17.91 -12.48
C ILE A 254 23.91 17.43 -12.31
N ALA A 255 24.14 16.11 -12.32
CA ALA A 255 25.45 15.51 -12.08
C ALA A 255 26.38 15.68 -13.29
N ASN A 256 27.70 15.77 -13.04
CA ASN A 256 28.69 15.76 -14.11
C ASN A 256 28.82 14.36 -14.76
N GLU A 257 29.46 14.31 -15.93
CA GLU A 257 29.57 13.08 -16.73
C GLU A 257 30.39 11.98 -16.03
N GLU A 258 31.46 12.36 -15.33
CA GLU A 258 32.31 11.42 -14.60
C GLU A 258 31.53 10.73 -13.48
N ASP A 259 30.80 11.50 -12.65
CA ASP A 259 29.98 10.96 -11.57
C ASP A 259 28.91 10.02 -12.09
N ARG A 260 28.24 10.36 -13.20
CA ARG A 260 27.24 9.51 -13.86
C ARG A 260 27.84 8.18 -14.31
N ARG A 261 28.99 8.22 -14.97
CA ARG A 261 29.69 7.02 -15.45
C ARG A 261 30.08 6.09 -14.32
N VAL A 262 30.69 6.66 -13.25
CA VAL A 262 31.09 5.89 -12.08
C VAL A 262 29.86 5.31 -11.35
N ALA A 263 28.79 6.07 -11.22
CA ALA A 263 27.56 5.62 -10.56
C ALA A 263 26.91 4.43 -11.29
N VAL A 264 26.82 4.45 -12.60
CA VAL A 264 26.29 3.33 -13.40
C VAL A 264 27.13 2.06 -13.20
N ALA A 265 28.46 2.19 -13.18
CA ALA A 265 29.36 1.07 -12.93
C ALA A 265 29.25 0.53 -11.49
N LEU A 266 28.90 1.38 -10.52
CA LEU A 266 28.72 1.02 -9.11
C LEU A 266 27.34 0.40 -8.83
N ALA A 267 26.31 0.71 -9.61
CA ALA A 267 24.93 0.31 -9.35
C ALA A 267 24.73 -1.20 -9.06
N PRO A 268 25.37 -2.15 -9.80
CA PRO A 268 25.22 -3.58 -9.48
C PRO A 268 25.79 -3.97 -8.12
N GLN A 269 26.70 -3.17 -7.57
CA GLN A 269 27.42 -3.48 -6.32
C GLN A 269 26.68 -2.95 -5.08
N VAL A 270 25.74 -2.03 -5.21
CA VAL A 270 25.04 -1.43 -4.05
C VAL A 270 24.12 -2.40 -3.33
N TYR A 271 23.77 -3.51 -3.94
CA TYR A 271 23.05 -4.62 -3.30
C TYR A 271 23.94 -5.45 -2.38
N GLN A 272 25.26 -5.44 -2.60
CA GLN A 272 26.24 -6.28 -1.90
C GLN A 272 27.00 -5.51 -0.81
N ALA A 273 26.94 -4.17 -0.87
CA ALA A 273 27.72 -3.29 -0.01
C ALA A 273 26.99 -2.92 1.27
N ASP A 274 26.72 -3.92 2.16
CA ASP A 274 26.40 -3.65 3.59
C ASP A 274 26.61 -4.90 4.48
#